data_25556073e83320b6ffd57827ac613eda
#
_entry.id   25556073e83320b6ffd57827ac613eda
#
_cell.length_a   1.000
_cell.length_b   1.000
_cell.length_c   1.000
_cell.angle_alpha   90.00
_cell.angle_beta   90.00
_cell.angle_gamma   90.00
#
_symmetry.space_group_name_H-M   'P 1'
#
loop_
_entity.id
_entity.type
_entity.pdbx_description
1 polymer ?
#
loop_
_entity_poly.entity_id
_entity_poly.type
_entity_poly.pdbx_seq_one_letter_code
_entity_poly.pdbx_strand_id
1 'polypeptide(L)'
;PNITRDKDGMKKLFKRFSFPGGIPSHVAPETPGSIHEGGELGYSLSHAFGAVLDNPDLIAACVVGDGEAETGPLATAWHGNKFLNPIGDGAVLPILHLNGFKIHNPTILSRISHGELESFFRGCGWEPRFVEGDDPKTMHQTMAAALDWAIREIKRIQANARTTGDDSRPTWPMIVLRSPKGWTGPKEVDGATIEGSFRAHQVPIDMSQPHHLQLLESWLRSYKPEELFTDEGKLRPELQALAPKGDRRMGANPHANGGKLLRELKRPDFRAYGIDVPSPGSVEAQDMLVLGSFVRDVIRDNED
;
A
#
# COMPACT_ATOMS: atom_id res chain seq x y z
N PRO A 1 3.63 18.92 -12.47
CA PRO A 1 2.63 19.66 -13.22
C PRO A 1 1.83 20.57 -12.30
N ASN A 2 1.64 21.86 -12.66
CA ASN A 2 0.84 22.79 -11.87
C ASN A 2 -0.65 22.45 -12.03
N ILE A 3 -1.13 21.51 -11.20
CA ILE A 3 -2.54 21.17 -11.10
C ILE A 3 -3.09 21.94 -9.90
N THR A 4 -3.97 22.87 -10.15
CA THR A 4 -4.64 23.68 -9.13
C THR A 4 -5.78 22.90 -8.49
N ARG A 5 -6.19 23.30 -7.26
CA ARG A 5 -7.29 22.66 -6.51
C ARG A 5 -8.63 23.33 -6.85
N ASP A 6 -9.00 23.30 -8.13
CA ASP A 6 -10.21 23.88 -8.71
C ASP A 6 -10.66 23.09 -9.95
N LYS A 7 -11.75 23.55 -10.61
CA LYS A 7 -12.29 22.90 -11.82
C LYS A 7 -11.28 22.79 -12.96
N ASP A 8 -10.42 23.78 -13.14
CA ASP A 8 -9.42 23.75 -14.20
C ASP A 8 -8.27 22.80 -13.88
N GLY A 9 -7.87 22.72 -12.62
CA GLY A 9 -6.94 21.70 -12.14
C GLY A 9 -7.48 20.29 -12.34
N MET A 10 -8.76 20.06 -12.05
CA MET A 10 -9.42 18.77 -12.26
C MET A 10 -9.44 18.38 -13.75
N LYS A 11 -9.77 19.32 -14.64
CA LYS A 11 -9.70 19.07 -16.09
C LYS A 11 -8.28 18.70 -16.55
N LYS A 12 -7.26 19.36 -16.01
CA LYS A 12 -5.86 19.05 -16.30
C LYS A 12 -5.47 17.67 -15.77
N LEU A 13 -5.95 17.31 -14.57
CA LEU A 13 -5.76 15.99 -13.97
C LEU A 13 -6.28 14.90 -14.90
N PHE A 14 -7.54 14.99 -15.32
CA PHE A 14 -8.15 14.00 -16.22
C PHE A 14 -7.42 13.87 -17.55
N LYS A 15 -6.95 14.99 -18.13
CA LYS A 15 -6.19 14.96 -19.38
C LYS A 15 -4.81 14.32 -19.27
N ARG A 16 -4.25 14.28 -18.05
CA ARG A 16 -2.90 13.76 -17.78
C ARG A 16 -2.91 12.40 -17.12
N PHE A 17 -4.07 11.91 -16.74
CA PHE A 17 -4.19 10.59 -16.12
C PHE A 17 -3.79 9.48 -17.09
N SER A 18 -2.92 8.59 -16.68
CA SER A 18 -2.34 7.51 -17.49
C SER A 18 -1.65 7.97 -18.79
N PHE A 19 -1.26 9.23 -18.88
CA PHE A 19 -0.54 9.77 -20.04
C PHE A 19 0.97 9.79 -19.75
N PRO A 20 1.86 9.50 -20.72
CA PRO A 20 3.30 9.57 -20.51
C PRO A 20 3.75 10.93 -19.94
N GLY A 21 4.50 10.89 -18.84
CA GLY A 21 4.91 12.08 -18.08
C GLY A 21 3.76 12.79 -17.33
N GLY A 22 2.60 12.16 -17.25
CA GLY A 22 1.43 12.63 -16.51
C GLY A 22 1.31 12.00 -15.13
N ILE A 23 0.08 11.68 -14.75
CA ILE A 23 -0.24 11.06 -13.45
C ILE A 23 -0.42 9.56 -13.67
N PRO A 24 0.33 8.71 -12.96
CA PRO A 24 0.21 7.27 -13.10
C PRO A 24 -1.16 6.79 -12.62
N SER A 25 -1.65 5.70 -13.23
CA SER A 25 -2.92 5.06 -12.84
C SER A 25 -2.83 4.33 -11.49
N HIS A 26 -1.63 3.93 -11.10
CA HIS A 26 -1.33 3.31 -9.82
C HIS A 26 -0.48 4.23 -8.97
N VAL A 27 -0.56 4.07 -7.66
CA VAL A 27 0.29 4.80 -6.72
C VAL A 27 1.74 4.44 -6.98
N ALA A 28 2.58 5.45 -7.12
CA ALA A 28 4.01 5.32 -7.38
C ALA A 28 4.83 6.01 -6.27
N PRO A 29 6.12 5.70 -6.11
CA PRO A 29 6.97 6.33 -5.09
C PRO A 29 6.98 7.86 -5.13
N GLU A 30 6.78 8.46 -6.29
CA GLU A 30 6.68 9.92 -6.48
C GLU A 30 5.34 10.51 -6.00
N THR A 31 4.34 9.66 -5.71
CA THR A 31 3.08 10.10 -5.13
C THR A 31 3.30 10.50 -3.68
N PRO A 32 2.98 11.75 -3.29
CA PRO A 32 3.22 12.23 -1.93
C PRO A 32 2.62 11.32 -0.86
N GLY A 33 3.47 10.80 0.02
CA GLY A 33 3.09 9.88 1.10
C GLY A 33 3.20 8.40 0.75
N SER A 34 3.58 8.06 -0.49
CA SER A 34 3.74 6.67 -0.93
C SER A 34 5.20 6.21 -0.84
N ILE A 35 5.40 4.91 -0.64
CA ILE A 35 6.70 4.24 -0.59
C ILE A 35 6.85 3.29 -1.77
N HIS A 36 5.76 2.67 -2.21
CA HIS A 36 5.75 1.55 -3.16
C HIS A 36 4.97 1.87 -4.43
N GLU A 37 5.37 1.26 -5.55
CA GLU A 37 4.63 1.28 -6.81
C GLU A 37 3.50 0.23 -6.74
N GLY A 38 2.24 0.72 -6.71
CA GLY A 38 1.06 -0.12 -6.46
C GLY A 38 0.69 -1.07 -7.58
N GLY A 39 1.24 -0.91 -8.79
CA GLY A 39 1.06 -1.83 -9.92
C GLY A 39 1.96 -3.05 -9.88
N GLU A 40 3.06 -2.99 -9.14
CA GLU A 40 4.00 -4.09 -8.91
C GLU A 40 3.49 -5.01 -7.79
N LEU A 41 2.62 -5.96 -8.14
CA LEU A 41 1.95 -6.82 -7.16
C LEU A 41 2.89 -7.81 -6.50
N GLY A 42 2.79 -7.93 -5.18
CA GLY A 42 3.50 -8.92 -4.37
C GLY A 42 4.61 -8.36 -3.49
N TYR A 43 4.98 -7.09 -3.64
CA TYR A 43 6.14 -6.51 -2.96
C TYR A 43 5.80 -5.46 -1.91
N SER A 44 4.53 -5.00 -1.83
CA SER A 44 4.11 -3.92 -0.94
C SER A 44 4.49 -4.18 0.52
N LEU A 45 4.22 -5.37 1.02
CA LEU A 45 4.51 -5.72 2.41
C LEU A 45 6.02 -5.79 2.69
N SER A 46 6.81 -6.33 1.77
CA SER A 46 8.28 -6.36 1.89
C SER A 46 8.88 -4.96 1.88
N HIS A 47 8.38 -4.06 1.02
CA HIS A 47 8.80 -2.66 1.01
C HIS A 47 8.43 -1.93 2.31
N ALA A 48 7.24 -2.22 2.86
CA ALA A 48 6.84 -1.67 4.15
C ALA A 48 7.78 -2.13 5.29
N PHE A 49 8.19 -3.40 5.30
CA PHE A 49 9.20 -3.88 6.25
C PHE A 49 10.54 -3.16 6.05
N GLY A 50 11.02 -3.05 4.82
CA GLY A 50 12.26 -2.34 4.53
C GLY A 50 12.24 -0.88 4.99
N ALA A 51 11.10 -0.19 4.86
CA ALA A 51 10.96 1.20 5.27
C ALA A 51 11.05 1.41 6.79
N VAL A 52 10.69 0.42 7.59
CA VAL A 52 10.67 0.53 9.06
C VAL A 52 11.90 -0.04 9.75
N LEU A 53 12.79 -0.75 9.03
CA LEU A 53 14.07 -1.20 9.58
C LEU A 53 14.90 0.02 9.98
N ASP A 54 15.52 -0.01 11.17
CA ASP A 54 16.30 1.08 11.78
C ASP A 54 15.54 2.41 11.93
N ASN A 55 14.20 2.38 11.87
CA ASN A 55 13.34 3.56 12.03
C ASN A 55 12.33 3.34 13.16
N PRO A 56 12.75 3.38 14.44
CA PRO A 56 11.96 2.94 15.59
C PRO A 56 10.65 3.71 15.80
N ASP A 57 10.53 4.91 15.29
CA ASP A 57 9.35 5.76 15.45
C ASP A 57 8.38 5.70 14.27
N LEU A 58 8.74 4.95 13.21
CA LEU A 58 7.93 4.84 12.01
C LEU A 58 6.90 3.72 12.14
N ILE A 59 5.67 3.99 11.74
CA ILE A 59 4.63 2.98 11.49
C ILE A 59 4.24 3.08 10.03
N ALA A 60 4.52 2.04 9.26
CA ALA A 60 4.11 1.94 7.86
C ALA A 60 2.78 1.18 7.76
N ALA A 61 1.73 1.85 7.28
CA ALA A 61 0.48 1.19 6.93
C ALA A 61 0.62 0.59 5.53
N CYS A 62 0.36 -0.71 5.40
CA CYS A 62 0.45 -1.44 4.14
C CYS A 62 -0.93 -2.02 3.77
N VAL A 63 -1.59 -1.40 2.79
CA VAL A 63 -2.85 -1.93 2.25
C VAL A 63 -2.52 -2.99 1.20
N VAL A 64 -2.96 -4.21 1.46
CA VAL A 64 -2.72 -5.38 0.61
C VAL A 64 -4.04 -5.84 0.03
N GLY A 65 -4.18 -5.86 -1.30
CA GLY A 65 -5.33 -6.47 -1.96
C GLY A 65 -5.30 -8.00 -1.83
N ASP A 66 -6.45 -8.62 -1.73
CA ASP A 66 -6.55 -10.09 -1.60
C ASP A 66 -6.03 -10.83 -2.84
N GLY A 67 -6.09 -10.22 -4.03
CA GLY A 67 -5.44 -10.75 -5.23
C GLY A 67 -3.91 -10.66 -5.16
N GLU A 68 -3.36 -9.59 -4.61
CA GLU A 68 -1.93 -9.45 -4.36
C GLU A 68 -1.46 -10.43 -3.29
N ALA A 69 -2.27 -10.66 -2.25
CA ALA A 69 -1.96 -11.57 -1.14
C ALA A 69 -1.68 -13.01 -1.57
N GLU A 70 -2.15 -13.42 -2.77
CA GLU A 70 -1.93 -14.75 -3.34
C GLU A 70 -0.68 -14.87 -4.21
N THR A 71 0.01 -13.76 -4.49
CA THR A 71 1.29 -13.81 -5.22
C THR A 71 2.36 -14.48 -4.37
N GLY A 72 3.28 -15.22 -5.01
CA GLY A 72 4.35 -15.92 -4.29
C GLY A 72 5.16 -15.02 -3.37
N PRO A 73 5.63 -13.85 -3.83
CA PRO A 73 6.38 -12.92 -2.99
C PRO A 73 5.60 -12.44 -1.75
N LEU A 74 4.32 -12.09 -1.90
CA LEU A 74 3.54 -11.59 -0.77
C LEU A 74 3.11 -12.70 0.17
N ALA A 75 2.77 -13.89 -0.34
CA ALA A 75 2.42 -15.04 0.48
C ALA A 75 3.56 -15.40 1.45
N THR A 76 4.82 -15.23 1.05
CA THR A 76 5.98 -15.42 1.92
C THR A 76 6.26 -14.21 2.80
N ALA A 77 5.93 -13.00 2.36
CA ALA A 77 6.16 -11.75 3.09
C ALA A 77 5.34 -11.65 4.40
N TRP A 78 4.27 -12.41 4.57
CA TRP A 78 3.54 -12.47 5.85
C TRP A 78 4.42 -12.85 7.04
N HIS A 79 5.53 -13.54 6.80
CA HIS A 79 6.52 -13.90 7.83
C HIS A 79 7.56 -12.79 8.08
N GLY A 80 7.54 -11.70 7.32
CA GLY A 80 8.51 -10.60 7.43
C GLY A 80 8.53 -9.92 8.80
N ASN A 81 7.44 -9.99 9.56
CA ASN A 81 7.39 -9.52 10.95
C ASN A 81 8.42 -10.20 11.88
N LYS A 82 8.97 -11.36 11.47
CA LYS A 82 10.00 -12.08 12.23
C LYS A 82 11.39 -11.41 12.15
N PHE A 83 11.59 -10.51 11.21
CA PHE A 83 12.82 -9.72 11.09
C PHE A 83 12.78 -8.43 11.91
N LEU A 84 11.58 -7.95 12.31
CA LEU A 84 11.46 -6.72 13.09
C LEU A 84 11.91 -6.92 14.53
N ASN A 85 12.81 -6.06 14.99
CA ASN A 85 13.18 -5.92 16.39
C ASN A 85 12.35 -4.79 17.02
N PRO A 86 11.45 -5.07 18.00
CA PRO A 86 10.58 -4.06 18.58
C PRO A 86 11.33 -2.95 19.34
N ILE A 87 12.61 -3.13 19.61
CA ILE A 87 13.47 -2.12 20.26
C ILE A 87 13.98 -1.11 19.24
N GLY A 88 14.61 -1.58 18.15
CA GLY A 88 15.34 -0.73 17.21
C GLY A 88 14.59 -0.39 15.94
N ASP A 89 13.55 -1.17 15.60
CA ASP A 89 12.79 -0.97 14.38
C ASP A 89 11.44 -0.31 14.63
N GLY A 90 10.86 0.20 13.55
CA GLY A 90 9.47 0.64 13.52
C GLY A 90 8.49 -0.54 13.49
N ALA A 91 7.29 -0.29 12.99
CA ALA A 91 6.28 -1.32 12.87
C ALA A 91 5.54 -1.25 11.52
N VAL A 92 5.09 -2.38 11.02
CA VAL A 92 4.20 -2.45 9.87
C VAL A 92 2.80 -2.80 10.36
N LEU A 93 1.79 -2.06 9.89
CA LEU A 93 0.39 -2.38 10.07
C LEU A 93 -0.18 -2.87 8.73
N PRO A 94 -0.29 -4.19 8.50
CA PRO A 94 -0.97 -4.70 7.33
C PRO A 94 -2.48 -4.48 7.44
N ILE A 95 -3.08 -4.05 6.32
CA ILE A 95 -4.53 -3.96 6.15
C ILE A 95 -4.87 -4.79 4.92
N LEU A 96 -5.30 -6.03 5.13
CA LEU A 96 -5.75 -6.88 4.04
C LEU A 96 -7.13 -6.42 3.58
N HIS A 97 -7.23 -5.92 2.35
CA HIS A 97 -8.51 -5.60 1.73
C HIS A 97 -9.06 -6.84 1.02
N LEU A 98 -9.92 -7.55 1.72
CA LEU A 98 -10.55 -8.79 1.28
C LEU A 98 -11.90 -8.49 0.61
N ASN A 99 -11.87 -8.20 -0.70
CA ASN A 99 -13.07 -7.93 -1.49
C ASN A 99 -13.59 -9.16 -2.26
N GLY A 100 -12.85 -10.26 -2.26
CA GLY A 100 -13.26 -11.55 -2.77
C GLY A 100 -12.86 -11.87 -4.20
N PHE A 101 -12.37 -10.90 -4.99
CA PHE A 101 -12.11 -11.11 -6.41
C PHE A 101 -10.78 -10.51 -6.88
N LYS A 102 -10.08 -11.26 -7.72
CA LYS A 102 -9.05 -10.76 -8.66
C LYS A 102 -9.72 -10.05 -9.84
N ILE A 103 -9.11 -10.09 -11.01
CA ILE A 103 -9.68 -9.51 -12.24
C ILE A 103 -11.02 -10.18 -12.59
N HIS A 104 -11.05 -11.52 -12.66
CA HIS A 104 -12.24 -12.30 -13.01
C HIS A 104 -12.57 -13.41 -12.01
N ASN A 105 -11.59 -13.87 -11.25
CA ASN A 105 -11.73 -15.04 -10.40
C ASN A 105 -11.83 -14.66 -8.92
N PRO A 106 -12.58 -15.41 -8.10
CA PRO A 106 -12.52 -15.32 -6.67
C PRO A 106 -11.09 -15.57 -6.16
N THR A 107 -10.74 -14.91 -5.06
CA THR A 107 -9.46 -15.12 -4.38
C THR A 107 -9.50 -16.36 -3.49
N ILE A 108 -8.35 -16.95 -3.20
CA ILE A 108 -8.25 -18.10 -2.29
C ILE A 108 -8.70 -17.69 -0.88
N LEU A 109 -8.23 -16.52 -0.41
CA LEU A 109 -8.56 -16.03 0.93
C LEU A 109 -10.06 -15.77 1.13
N SER A 110 -10.82 -15.53 0.05
CA SER A 110 -12.28 -15.40 0.13
C SER A 110 -13.02 -16.73 0.18
N ARG A 111 -12.34 -17.84 -0.09
CA ARG A 111 -12.92 -19.19 -0.14
C ARG A 111 -12.76 -19.95 1.17
N ILE A 112 -11.90 -19.48 2.06
CA ILE A 112 -11.67 -20.11 3.37
C ILE A 112 -12.56 -19.45 4.42
N SER A 113 -12.86 -20.21 5.48
CA SER A 113 -13.68 -19.72 6.58
C SER A 113 -13.01 -18.60 7.37
N HIS A 114 -13.79 -17.81 8.10
CA HIS A 114 -13.27 -16.78 9.01
C HIS A 114 -12.26 -17.34 10.01
N GLY A 115 -12.58 -18.46 10.68
CA GLY A 115 -11.68 -19.08 11.66
C GLY A 115 -10.41 -19.63 11.05
N GLU A 116 -10.47 -20.13 9.82
CA GLU A 116 -9.30 -20.61 9.08
C GLU A 116 -8.38 -19.46 8.68
N LEU A 117 -8.95 -18.34 8.21
CA LEU A 117 -8.21 -17.11 7.89
C LEU A 117 -7.56 -16.52 9.14
N GLU A 118 -8.28 -16.48 10.27
CA GLU A 118 -7.74 -16.06 11.56
C GLU A 118 -6.56 -16.94 12.00
N SER A 119 -6.72 -18.26 11.90
CA SER A 119 -5.67 -19.22 12.24
C SER A 119 -4.43 -19.07 11.35
N PHE A 120 -4.63 -18.81 10.06
CA PHE A 120 -3.55 -18.56 9.09
C PHE A 120 -2.70 -17.35 9.51
N PHE A 121 -3.33 -16.22 9.79
CA PHE A 121 -2.59 -15.01 10.16
C PHE A 121 -1.95 -15.13 11.55
N ARG A 122 -2.61 -15.78 12.51
CA ARG A 122 -2.01 -16.09 13.83
C ARG A 122 -0.78 -16.96 13.68
N GLY A 123 -0.80 -17.97 12.79
CA GLY A 123 0.35 -18.79 12.45
C GLY A 123 1.53 -18.01 11.86
N CYS A 124 1.24 -16.94 11.11
CA CYS A 124 2.26 -16.03 10.61
C CYS A 124 2.77 -15.03 11.66
N GLY A 125 2.17 -14.98 12.86
CA GLY A 125 2.57 -14.06 13.94
C GLY A 125 1.83 -12.72 13.93
N TRP A 126 0.61 -12.71 13.41
CA TRP A 126 -0.29 -11.56 13.42
C TRP A 126 -1.47 -11.79 14.36
N GLU A 127 -1.99 -10.71 14.92
CA GLU A 127 -3.28 -10.70 15.61
C GLU A 127 -4.30 -9.99 14.70
N PRO A 128 -5.11 -10.73 13.93
CA PRO A 128 -6.04 -10.13 12.98
C PRO A 128 -7.28 -9.58 13.69
N ARG A 129 -7.66 -8.35 13.33
CA ARG A 129 -8.95 -7.77 13.68
C ARG A 129 -9.77 -7.58 12.41
N PHE A 130 -10.98 -8.12 12.40
CA PHE A 130 -11.87 -8.05 11.26
C PHE A 130 -12.76 -6.82 11.32
N VAL A 131 -12.86 -6.13 10.18
CA VAL A 131 -13.78 -5.04 9.91
C VAL A 131 -14.58 -5.46 8.68
N GLU A 132 -15.86 -5.82 8.86
CA GLU A 132 -16.65 -6.49 7.83
C GLU A 132 -18.00 -5.82 7.65
N GLY A 133 -18.43 -5.64 6.40
CA GLY A 133 -19.76 -5.11 6.08
C GLY A 133 -19.79 -4.27 4.83
N ASP A 134 -20.92 -3.58 4.65
CA ASP A 134 -21.24 -2.73 3.50
C ASP A 134 -21.98 -1.43 3.88
N ASP A 135 -22.36 -1.26 5.14
CA ASP A 135 -22.92 0.01 5.61
C ASP A 135 -21.79 1.02 5.87
N PRO A 136 -21.72 2.15 5.13
CA PRO A 136 -20.61 3.07 5.22
C PRO A 136 -20.38 3.62 6.62
N LYS A 137 -21.43 3.96 7.35
CA LYS A 137 -21.31 4.56 8.69
C LYS A 137 -20.72 3.56 9.69
N THR A 138 -21.24 2.34 9.69
CA THR A 138 -20.77 1.25 10.55
C THR A 138 -19.33 0.90 10.21
N MET A 139 -18.99 0.76 8.91
CA MET A 139 -17.66 0.43 8.45
C MET A 139 -16.62 1.49 8.85
N HIS A 140 -16.95 2.77 8.69
CA HIS A 140 -16.05 3.85 9.12
C HIS A 140 -15.81 3.85 10.62
N GLN A 141 -16.85 3.65 11.43
CA GLN A 141 -16.72 3.61 12.89
C GLN A 141 -15.90 2.40 13.36
N THR A 142 -16.18 1.23 12.77
CA THR A 142 -15.47 -0.01 13.12
C THR A 142 -14.00 0.05 12.68
N MET A 143 -13.73 0.61 11.50
CA MET A 143 -12.37 0.80 11.01
C MET A 143 -11.59 1.79 11.88
N ALA A 144 -12.19 2.91 12.28
CA ALA A 144 -11.56 3.86 13.19
C ALA A 144 -11.19 3.18 14.53
N ALA A 145 -12.10 2.40 15.10
CA ALA A 145 -11.85 1.65 16.33
C ALA A 145 -10.75 0.59 16.16
N ALA A 146 -10.68 -0.06 14.99
CA ALA A 146 -9.64 -1.04 14.68
C ALA A 146 -8.26 -0.38 14.52
N LEU A 147 -8.19 0.78 13.88
CA LEU A 147 -6.96 1.57 13.74
C LEU A 147 -6.45 2.05 15.11
N ASP A 148 -7.33 2.60 15.94
CA ASP A 148 -6.97 3.02 17.29
C ASP A 148 -6.44 1.87 18.15
N TRP A 149 -7.06 0.69 18.04
CA TRP A 149 -6.59 -0.51 18.69
C TRP A 149 -5.20 -0.91 18.17
N ALA A 150 -5.03 -0.99 16.86
CA ALA A 150 -3.76 -1.42 16.26
C ALA A 150 -2.59 -0.50 16.66
N ILE A 151 -2.80 0.82 16.63
CA ILE A 151 -1.78 1.79 17.03
C ILE A 151 -1.46 1.67 18.53
N ARG A 152 -2.46 1.47 19.38
CA ARG A 152 -2.22 1.24 20.83
C ARG A 152 -1.40 -0.03 21.05
N GLU A 153 -1.74 -1.13 20.37
CA GLU A 153 -1.00 -2.40 20.50
C GLU A 153 0.44 -2.29 20.00
N ILE A 154 0.67 -1.65 18.84
CA ILE A 154 2.02 -1.39 18.35
C ILE A 154 2.83 -0.62 19.40
N LYS A 155 2.29 0.49 19.89
CA LYS A 155 2.97 1.31 20.90
C LYS A 155 3.21 0.57 22.22
N ARG A 156 2.27 -0.29 22.64
CA ARG A 156 2.42 -1.12 23.84
C ARG A 156 3.56 -2.12 23.67
N ILE A 157 3.62 -2.80 22.52
CA ILE A 157 4.69 -3.76 22.20
C ILE A 157 6.04 -3.06 22.23
N GLN A 158 6.18 -1.95 21.50
CA GLN A 158 7.43 -1.21 21.41
C GLN A 158 7.86 -0.62 22.76
N ALA A 159 6.94 -0.05 23.53
CA ALA A 159 7.24 0.50 24.85
C ALA A 159 7.71 -0.60 25.83
N ASN A 160 7.03 -1.75 25.83
CA ASN A 160 7.46 -2.88 26.65
C ASN A 160 8.86 -3.35 26.29
N ALA A 161 9.12 -3.59 25.02
CA ALA A 161 10.42 -4.07 24.53
C ALA A 161 11.55 -3.08 24.90
N ARG A 162 11.35 -1.78 24.65
CA ARG A 162 12.34 -0.74 24.93
C ARG A 162 12.59 -0.53 26.42
N THR A 163 11.58 -0.77 27.27
CA THR A 163 11.72 -0.60 28.72
C THR A 163 12.40 -1.81 29.37
N THR A 164 12.07 -3.00 28.89
CA THR A 164 12.56 -4.27 29.52
C THR A 164 13.83 -4.79 28.84
N GLY A 165 14.16 -4.34 27.63
CA GLY A 165 15.21 -4.91 26.79
C GLY A 165 14.81 -6.25 26.16
N ASP A 166 13.51 -6.59 26.16
CA ASP A 166 12.99 -7.82 25.55
C ASP A 166 12.86 -7.64 24.05
N ASP A 167 13.75 -8.29 23.30
CA ASP A 167 13.77 -8.33 21.83
C ASP A 167 13.04 -9.53 21.24
N SER A 168 12.28 -10.26 22.05
CA SER A 168 11.48 -11.39 21.59
C SER A 168 10.48 -10.91 20.52
N ARG A 169 10.20 -11.81 19.57
CA ARG A 169 9.33 -11.48 18.43
C ARG A 169 7.87 -11.50 18.86
N PRO A 170 7.23 -10.32 18.92
CA PRO A 170 5.84 -10.21 19.35
C PRO A 170 4.88 -10.69 18.27
N THR A 171 3.63 -10.89 18.67
CA THR A 171 2.50 -10.96 17.74
C THR A 171 2.06 -9.53 17.44
N TRP A 172 2.18 -9.11 16.19
CA TRP A 172 1.83 -7.76 15.75
C TRP A 172 0.35 -7.66 15.34
N PRO A 173 -0.31 -6.53 15.55
CA PRO A 173 -1.67 -6.33 15.07
C PRO A 173 -1.74 -6.23 13.54
N MET A 174 -2.84 -6.70 12.96
CA MET A 174 -3.23 -6.45 11.58
C MET A 174 -4.74 -6.26 11.46
N ILE A 175 -5.21 -5.71 10.34
CA ILE A 175 -6.63 -5.52 10.05
C ILE A 175 -6.99 -6.33 8.82
N VAL A 176 -8.11 -7.05 8.87
CA VAL A 176 -8.76 -7.65 7.72
C VAL A 176 -10.02 -6.84 7.41
N LEU A 177 -9.96 -6.04 6.35
CA LEU A 177 -11.06 -5.23 5.87
C LEU A 177 -11.82 -6.01 4.80
N ARG A 178 -13.00 -6.52 5.15
CA ARG A 178 -13.85 -7.25 4.22
C ARG A 178 -15.03 -6.40 3.79
N SER A 179 -15.08 -6.05 2.51
CA SER A 179 -16.16 -5.29 1.89
C SER A 179 -16.49 -5.85 0.51
N PRO A 180 -17.67 -5.60 -0.04
CA PRO A 180 -17.98 -5.99 -1.42
C PRO A 180 -17.00 -5.35 -2.40
N LYS A 181 -16.59 -6.08 -3.43
CA LYS A 181 -15.82 -5.50 -4.53
C LYS A 181 -16.65 -4.42 -5.22
N GLY A 182 -16.04 -3.25 -5.49
CA GLY A 182 -16.77 -2.11 -6.05
C GLY A 182 -17.74 -1.44 -5.07
N TRP A 183 -17.55 -1.65 -3.77
CA TRP A 183 -18.34 -1.05 -2.71
C TRP A 183 -18.52 0.45 -2.91
N THR A 184 -19.75 0.94 -2.71
CA THR A 184 -20.24 2.30 -3.00
C THR A 184 -20.35 2.65 -4.48
N GLY A 185 -19.98 1.77 -5.38
CA GLY A 185 -20.19 1.92 -6.81
C GLY A 185 -21.62 1.56 -7.24
N PRO A 186 -21.89 1.54 -8.56
CA PRO A 186 -23.17 1.08 -9.08
C PRO A 186 -23.43 -0.37 -8.65
N LYS A 187 -24.67 -0.62 -8.20
CA LYS A 187 -25.12 -1.99 -7.88
C LYS A 187 -25.28 -2.82 -9.14
N GLU A 188 -25.78 -2.18 -10.19
CA GLU A 188 -26.10 -2.80 -11.48
C GLU A 188 -25.83 -1.84 -12.63
N VAL A 189 -25.39 -2.34 -13.76
CA VAL A 189 -25.26 -1.62 -15.04
C VAL A 189 -25.76 -2.55 -16.14
N ASP A 190 -26.70 -2.08 -16.96
CA ASP A 190 -27.30 -2.81 -18.09
C ASP A 190 -27.82 -4.20 -17.72
N GLY A 191 -28.44 -4.35 -16.55
CA GLY A 191 -28.99 -5.61 -16.06
C GLY A 191 -27.93 -6.57 -15.49
N ALA A 192 -26.65 -6.17 -15.45
CA ALA A 192 -25.59 -6.98 -14.87
C ALA A 192 -25.22 -6.49 -13.45
N THR A 193 -25.17 -7.40 -12.48
CA THR A 193 -24.69 -7.11 -11.13
C THR A 193 -23.22 -6.71 -11.16
N ILE A 194 -22.90 -5.56 -10.58
CA ILE A 194 -21.55 -4.97 -10.51
C ILE A 194 -20.98 -5.12 -9.11
N GLU A 195 -21.55 -4.44 -8.12
CA GLU A 195 -21.04 -4.52 -6.75
C GLU A 195 -21.06 -5.96 -6.23
N GLY A 196 -19.99 -6.37 -5.56
CA GLY A 196 -19.84 -7.73 -5.07
C GLY A 196 -19.49 -8.76 -6.15
N SER A 197 -19.16 -8.31 -7.37
CA SER A 197 -18.77 -9.19 -8.46
C SER A 197 -17.44 -8.78 -9.11
N PHE A 198 -16.87 -9.69 -9.91
CA PHE A 198 -15.65 -9.41 -10.67
C PHE A 198 -15.79 -8.22 -11.64
N ARG A 199 -17.02 -7.90 -12.07
CA ARG A 199 -17.30 -6.80 -13.02
C ARG A 199 -16.94 -5.43 -12.46
N ALA A 200 -16.84 -5.30 -11.14
CA ALA A 200 -16.39 -4.08 -10.49
C ALA A 200 -14.84 -3.90 -10.51
N HIS A 201 -14.09 -4.77 -11.19
CA HIS A 201 -12.64 -4.62 -11.29
C HIS A 201 -12.23 -3.41 -12.14
N GLN A 202 -12.98 -3.15 -13.20
CA GLN A 202 -12.83 -1.93 -14.01
C GLN A 202 -14.03 -1.02 -13.77
N VAL A 203 -13.90 0.24 -14.17
CA VAL A 203 -15.05 1.17 -14.13
C VAL A 203 -16.13 0.61 -15.06
N PRO A 204 -17.32 0.25 -14.55
CA PRO A 204 -18.35 -0.43 -15.33
C PRO A 204 -19.16 0.55 -16.19
N ILE A 205 -18.57 1.63 -16.63
CA ILE A 205 -19.20 2.73 -17.36
C ILE A 205 -18.48 2.90 -18.71
N ASP A 206 -19.23 2.77 -19.81
CA ASP A 206 -18.78 3.03 -21.16
C ASP A 206 -19.26 4.40 -21.63
N MET A 207 -18.38 5.37 -21.70
CA MET A 207 -18.70 6.75 -22.09
C MET A 207 -19.14 6.90 -23.55
N SER A 208 -19.01 5.87 -24.37
CA SER A 208 -19.59 5.83 -25.72
C SER A 208 -21.11 5.63 -25.71
N GLN A 209 -21.66 5.17 -24.58
CA GLN A 209 -23.09 4.94 -24.41
C GLN A 209 -23.74 6.15 -23.73
N PRO A 210 -24.71 6.85 -24.39
CA PRO A 210 -25.30 8.05 -23.82
C PRO A 210 -25.97 7.86 -22.45
N HIS A 211 -26.60 6.71 -22.20
CA HIS A 211 -27.25 6.44 -20.92
C HIS A 211 -26.24 6.18 -19.78
N HIS A 212 -25.01 5.75 -20.09
CA HIS A 212 -23.95 5.59 -19.09
C HIS A 212 -23.48 6.93 -18.51
N LEU A 213 -23.59 8.04 -19.24
CA LEU A 213 -23.32 9.36 -18.70
C LEU A 213 -24.27 9.71 -17.55
N GLN A 214 -25.55 9.36 -17.68
CA GLN A 214 -26.54 9.56 -16.63
C GLN A 214 -26.29 8.64 -15.42
N LEU A 215 -25.87 7.39 -15.66
CA LEU A 215 -25.46 6.48 -14.58
C LEU A 215 -24.25 7.03 -13.83
N LEU A 216 -23.23 7.50 -14.55
CA LEU A 216 -22.06 8.12 -13.96
C LEU A 216 -22.41 9.34 -13.14
N GLU A 217 -23.25 10.23 -13.66
CA GLU A 217 -23.71 11.42 -12.94
C GLU A 217 -24.45 11.03 -11.66
N SER A 218 -25.39 10.08 -11.74
CA SER A 218 -26.15 9.59 -10.60
C SER A 218 -25.25 8.97 -9.54
N TRP A 219 -24.27 8.18 -9.97
CA TRP A 219 -23.29 7.59 -9.07
C TRP A 219 -22.44 8.66 -8.37
N LEU A 220 -21.86 9.60 -9.11
CA LEU A 220 -21.06 10.67 -8.52
C LEU A 220 -21.89 11.58 -7.59
N ARG A 221 -23.15 11.86 -7.94
CA ARG A 221 -24.07 12.63 -7.08
C ARG A 221 -24.42 11.89 -5.80
N SER A 222 -24.40 10.55 -5.76
CA SER A 222 -24.65 9.79 -4.54
C SER A 222 -23.64 10.08 -3.42
N TYR A 223 -22.47 10.58 -3.75
CA TYR A 223 -21.46 11.03 -2.79
C TYR A 223 -21.69 12.44 -2.25
N LYS A 224 -22.74 13.13 -2.71
CA LYS A 224 -23.12 14.48 -2.27
C LYS A 224 -21.97 15.48 -2.33
N PRO A 225 -21.34 15.67 -3.49
CA PRO A 225 -20.17 16.54 -3.62
C PRO A 225 -20.45 17.97 -3.15
N GLU A 226 -21.70 18.45 -3.20
CA GLU A 226 -22.13 19.74 -2.68
C GLU A 226 -21.96 19.90 -1.17
N GLU A 227 -21.93 18.82 -0.41
CA GLU A 227 -21.60 18.84 1.03
C GLU A 227 -20.10 18.97 1.29
N LEU A 228 -19.28 18.65 0.30
CA LEU A 228 -17.80 18.59 0.42
C LEU A 228 -17.10 19.78 -0.22
N PHE A 229 -17.66 20.30 -1.31
CA PHE A 229 -17.02 21.32 -2.14
C PHE A 229 -17.88 22.57 -2.27
N THR A 230 -17.22 23.71 -2.51
CA THR A 230 -17.89 24.95 -2.89
C THR A 230 -18.29 24.92 -4.37
N ASP A 231 -19.08 25.91 -4.82
CA ASP A 231 -19.46 26.04 -6.22
C ASP A 231 -18.27 26.24 -7.17
N GLU A 232 -17.16 26.78 -6.65
CA GLU A 232 -15.90 26.91 -7.41
C GLU A 232 -15.09 25.60 -7.42
N GLY A 233 -15.57 24.53 -6.78
CA GLY A 233 -14.91 23.22 -6.70
C GLY A 233 -13.74 23.16 -5.71
N LYS A 234 -13.72 24.05 -4.72
CA LYS A 234 -12.74 24.01 -3.62
C LYS A 234 -13.30 23.22 -2.45
N LEU A 235 -12.45 22.46 -1.75
CA LEU A 235 -12.84 21.81 -0.52
C LEU A 235 -13.32 22.84 0.49
N ARG A 236 -14.45 22.58 1.15
CA ARG A 236 -15.00 23.46 2.17
C ARG A 236 -14.00 23.70 3.31
N PRO A 237 -13.90 24.93 3.85
CA PRO A 237 -12.89 25.28 4.87
C PRO A 237 -12.92 24.41 6.11
N GLU A 238 -14.10 24.01 6.58
CA GLU A 238 -14.27 23.12 7.74
C GLU A 238 -13.69 21.72 7.50
N LEU A 239 -13.78 21.20 6.28
CA LEU A 239 -13.18 19.93 5.89
C LEU A 239 -11.67 20.08 5.68
N GLN A 240 -11.25 21.20 5.08
CA GLN A 240 -9.82 21.48 4.91
C GLN A 240 -9.10 21.62 6.27
N ALA A 241 -9.80 22.10 7.30
CA ALA A 241 -9.24 22.23 8.66
C ALA A 241 -8.94 20.87 9.31
N LEU A 242 -9.62 19.80 8.90
CA LEU A 242 -9.40 18.43 9.38
C LEU A 242 -8.09 17.81 8.83
N ALA A 243 -7.62 18.29 7.68
CA ALA A 243 -6.42 17.77 7.05
C ALA A 243 -5.17 18.06 7.90
N PRO A 244 -4.25 17.09 8.05
CA PRO A 244 -2.99 17.31 8.75
C PRO A 244 -2.21 18.48 8.10
N LYS A 245 -1.47 19.22 8.95
CA LYS A 245 -0.65 20.37 8.51
C LYS A 245 0.83 20.13 8.79
N GLY A 246 1.69 20.77 7.99
CA GLY A 246 3.14 20.70 8.17
C GLY A 246 3.65 19.25 8.13
N ASP A 247 4.49 18.90 9.06
CA ASP A 247 5.17 17.60 9.13
C ASP A 247 4.25 16.41 9.47
N ARG A 248 3.00 16.70 9.84
CA ARG A 248 1.99 15.66 10.05
C ARG A 248 1.39 15.10 8.75
N ARG A 249 1.65 15.72 7.61
CA ARG A 249 1.17 15.21 6.31
C ARG A 249 2.03 14.04 5.88
N MET A 250 1.42 12.98 5.33
CA MET A 250 2.16 11.85 4.77
C MET A 250 3.19 12.30 3.73
N GLY A 251 2.83 13.25 2.85
CA GLY A 251 3.74 13.80 1.85
C GLY A 251 4.89 14.66 2.38
N ALA A 252 4.91 14.99 3.68
CA ALA A 252 6.03 15.65 4.35
C ALA A 252 6.97 14.65 5.05
N ASN A 253 6.59 13.38 5.13
CA ASN A 253 7.41 12.34 5.73
C ASN A 253 8.65 12.11 4.86
N PRO A 254 9.88 12.20 5.42
CA PRO A 254 11.11 12.01 4.64
C PRO A 254 11.31 10.58 4.14
N HIS A 255 10.60 9.59 4.71
CA HIS A 255 10.65 8.19 4.27
C HIS A 255 9.65 7.85 3.17
N ALA A 256 8.82 8.82 2.74
CA ALA A 256 7.91 8.71 1.60
C ALA A 256 8.49 9.42 0.35
N ASN A 257 7.77 9.40 -0.77
CA ASN A 257 8.17 10.05 -2.03
C ASN A 257 9.50 9.52 -2.60
N GLY A 258 9.72 8.20 -2.54
CA GLY A 258 10.99 7.59 -2.93
C GLY A 258 12.07 7.69 -1.84
N GLY A 259 11.73 8.19 -0.65
CA GLY A 259 12.62 8.29 0.52
C GLY A 259 13.61 9.45 0.46
N LYS A 260 14.43 9.55 1.50
CA LYS A 260 15.55 10.50 1.59
C LYS A 260 16.68 10.25 0.60
N LEU A 261 16.60 9.19 -0.19
CA LEU A 261 17.73 8.48 -0.76
C LEU A 261 18.04 8.83 -2.21
N LEU A 262 17.60 9.96 -2.71
CA LEU A 262 18.17 10.52 -3.93
C LEU A 262 19.57 11.09 -3.64
N ARG A 263 20.47 10.23 -3.13
CA ARG A 263 21.90 10.47 -3.11
C ARG A 263 22.50 9.76 -4.31
N GLU A 264 23.45 10.41 -4.93
CA GLU A 264 24.32 9.73 -5.88
C GLU A 264 25.18 8.73 -5.11
N LEU A 265 24.98 7.43 -5.36
CA LEU A 265 25.76 6.39 -4.71
C LEU A 265 27.22 6.45 -5.18
N LYS A 266 28.15 6.47 -4.23
CA LYS A 266 29.56 6.19 -4.47
C LYS A 266 29.66 4.71 -4.87
N ARG A 267 30.00 4.45 -6.11
CA ARG A 267 30.12 3.09 -6.64
C ARG A 267 31.57 2.78 -6.96
N PRO A 268 32.11 1.67 -6.46
CA PRO A 268 33.46 1.22 -6.89
C PRO A 268 33.43 0.90 -8.39
N ASP A 269 34.59 0.89 -9.01
CA ASP A 269 34.71 0.48 -10.41
C ASP A 269 34.33 -1.01 -10.53
N PHE A 270 33.20 -1.31 -11.19
CA PHE A 270 32.73 -2.67 -11.36
C PHE A 270 33.73 -3.60 -12.05
N ARG A 271 34.66 -3.05 -12.85
CA ARG A 271 35.68 -3.81 -13.54
C ARG A 271 36.66 -4.49 -12.58
N ALA A 272 36.84 -3.93 -11.37
CA ALA A 272 37.66 -4.52 -10.33
C ALA A 272 37.10 -5.84 -9.76
N TYR A 273 35.81 -6.11 -10.02
CA TYR A 273 35.13 -7.34 -9.62
C TYR A 273 34.97 -8.34 -10.79
N GLY A 274 35.43 -7.95 -11.97
CA GLY A 274 35.40 -8.82 -13.14
C GLY A 274 36.29 -10.05 -12.94
N ILE A 275 35.85 -11.16 -13.51
CA ILE A 275 36.61 -12.41 -13.56
C ILE A 275 37.27 -12.47 -14.93
N ASP A 276 38.62 -12.71 -14.93
CA ASP A 276 39.31 -12.93 -16.18
C ASP A 276 38.96 -14.31 -16.74
N VAL A 277 38.43 -14.34 -17.97
CA VAL A 277 38.04 -15.54 -18.68
C VAL A 277 38.86 -15.63 -19.98
N PRO A 278 40.05 -16.22 -19.93
CA PRO A 278 40.98 -16.25 -21.07
C PRO A 278 40.44 -16.98 -22.30
N SER A 279 39.54 -17.95 -22.11
CA SER A 279 38.87 -18.63 -23.19
C SER A 279 37.46 -19.14 -22.73
N PRO A 280 36.50 -19.34 -23.65
CA PRO A 280 35.17 -19.85 -23.31
C PRO A 280 35.23 -21.16 -22.54
N GLY A 281 34.56 -21.23 -21.37
CA GLY A 281 34.51 -22.42 -20.51
C GLY A 281 35.75 -22.71 -19.69
N SER A 282 36.76 -21.84 -19.70
CA SER A 282 38.02 -22.04 -18.94
C SER A 282 37.92 -21.68 -17.46
N VAL A 283 36.90 -20.99 -17.06
CA VAL A 283 36.65 -20.54 -15.67
C VAL A 283 35.22 -20.81 -15.26
N GLU A 284 35.04 -21.44 -14.09
CA GLU A 284 33.76 -21.54 -13.43
C GLU A 284 33.69 -20.53 -12.28
N ALA A 285 32.60 -19.77 -12.23
CA ALA A 285 32.40 -18.77 -11.18
C ALA A 285 30.92 -18.59 -10.89
N GLN A 286 30.63 -18.09 -9.69
CA GLN A 286 29.28 -17.74 -9.27
C GLN A 286 29.08 -16.24 -9.38
N ASP A 287 28.17 -15.82 -10.24
CA ASP A 287 27.80 -14.41 -10.49
C ASP A 287 27.36 -13.70 -9.20
N MET A 288 26.52 -14.36 -8.39
CA MET A 288 26.01 -13.81 -7.11
C MET A 288 27.12 -13.60 -6.09
N LEU A 289 28.19 -14.39 -6.09
CA LEU A 289 29.32 -14.19 -5.20
C LEU A 289 30.10 -12.91 -5.57
N VAL A 290 30.28 -12.70 -6.86
CA VAL A 290 30.91 -11.49 -7.40
C VAL A 290 30.05 -10.26 -7.12
N LEU A 291 28.75 -10.34 -7.39
CA LEU A 291 27.78 -9.29 -7.10
C LEU A 291 27.76 -8.96 -5.59
N GLY A 292 27.75 -9.98 -4.74
CA GLY A 292 27.78 -9.80 -3.28
C GLY A 292 29.00 -9.01 -2.80
N SER A 293 30.17 -9.24 -3.40
CA SER A 293 31.38 -8.47 -3.10
C SER A 293 31.27 -7.00 -3.53
N PHE A 294 30.70 -6.75 -4.72
CA PHE A 294 30.44 -5.39 -5.19
C PHE A 294 29.43 -4.65 -4.29
N VAL A 295 28.31 -5.29 -3.95
CA VAL A 295 27.27 -4.70 -3.09
C VAL A 295 27.81 -4.40 -1.69
N ARG A 296 28.60 -5.30 -1.10
CA ARG A 296 29.27 -5.05 0.18
C ARG A 296 30.10 -3.75 0.14
N ASP A 297 30.88 -3.56 -0.91
CA ASP A 297 31.76 -2.40 -1.03
C ASP A 297 30.96 -1.13 -1.35
N VAL A 298 29.86 -1.22 -2.11
CA VAL A 298 28.90 -0.09 -2.25
C VAL A 298 28.32 0.31 -0.89
N ILE A 299 27.91 -0.65 -0.07
CA ILE A 299 27.38 -0.35 1.28
C ILE A 299 28.44 0.36 2.11
N ARG A 300 29.64 -0.22 2.20
CA ARG A 300 30.77 0.35 2.98
C ARG A 300 31.12 1.79 2.54
N ASP A 301 31.10 2.06 1.25
CA ASP A 301 31.50 3.37 0.71
C ASP A 301 30.39 4.44 0.87
N ASN A 302 29.20 4.06 1.38
CA ASN A 302 28.02 4.91 1.59
C ASN A 302 27.42 4.78 3.01
N GLU A 303 28.24 4.48 4.01
CA GLU A 303 27.81 4.32 5.41
C GLU A 303 27.38 5.63 6.11
N ASP A 304 27.45 6.80 5.45
CA ASP A 304 27.12 8.14 6.01
C ASP A 304 25.62 8.49 5.98
#